data_14ca8a68ea1add95ad67393c7ed3dd09
#
_entry.id   14ca8a68ea1add95ad67393c7ed3dd09
#
_cell.length_a   1.000
_cell.length_b   1.000
_cell.length_c   1.000
_cell.angle_alpha   90.00
_cell.angle_beta   90.00
_cell.angle_gamma   90.00
#
_symmetry.space_group_name_H-M   'P 1'
#
loop_
_entity.id
_entity.type
_entity.pdbx_description
1 polymer ?
#
loop_
_entity_poly.entity_id
_entity_poly.type
_entity_poly.pdbx_seq_one_letter_code
_entity_poly.pdbx_strand_id
1 'polypeptide(L)'
;DIAAQLALRDPTVVIGGFDRTNLSYHVAHAATLREKHREAISWLRAADGAAVVYASTRTAVEQVTAVLVRARVRAVAYHGGLPASVRQRAQDAFMDNRARVIVATSAFGMGIDKPDVRLVVHHAMPGSLEAYYQEAGRAGRDGHPSRCVLLHTASDRRTHDHFLQLAHPERAVVEQTWTALRTYADGTGWVPLTPAAFIGRLPRTSQRAPIAAAIRVLAAAGACAVVPPTAESLWIRLLATPARIRGELTGDRTPDRVLLRHLWRVAGARLQDGVTIRTAALPVGIGGDDGVVPVLERLAAQQFLMWMRTGGGIRLANEYRSLVSPPVDWRALDRRRYAEQERLRAMVQYAQIRDCRRAYVLRYFGDTSVRGACGACDRCLPP
;
A
#
# COMPACT_ATOMS: atom_id res chain seq x y z
N ASP A 1 9.42 3.68 -23.84
CA ASP A 1 10.45 4.67 -24.09
C ASP A 1 9.95 6.05 -23.66
N ILE A 2 10.62 6.67 -22.68
CA ILE A 2 10.24 7.96 -22.10
C ILE A 2 10.26 9.06 -23.15
N ALA A 3 11.27 9.06 -24.03
CA ALA A 3 11.41 10.05 -25.09
C ALA A 3 10.20 10.06 -26.05
N ALA A 4 9.73 8.86 -26.43
CA ALA A 4 8.54 8.71 -27.26
C ALA A 4 7.24 9.11 -26.54
N GLN A 5 7.09 8.72 -25.26
CA GLN A 5 5.88 9.05 -24.47
C GLN A 5 5.78 10.55 -24.19
N LEU A 6 6.90 11.23 -23.98
CA LEU A 6 6.95 12.68 -23.76
C LEU A 6 7.06 13.50 -25.07
N ALA A 7 7.06 12.81 -26.22
CA ALA A 7 7.24 13.45 -27.55
C ALA A 7 8.46 14.42 -27.59
N LEU A 8 9.57 14.03 -26.96
CA LEU A 8 10.77 14.84 -26.90
C LEU A 8 11.38 14.99 -28.31
N ARG A 9 11.75 16.20 -28.68
CA ARG A 9 12.39 16.49 -29.95
C ARG A 9 13.91 16.42 -29.76
N ASP A 10 14.55 15.48 -30.48
CA ASP A 10 15.99 15.27 -30.51
C ASP A 10 16.67 15.25 -29.12
N PRO A 11 16.20 14.35 -28.21
CA PRO A 11 16.74 14.32 -26.86
C PRO A 11 18.15 13.71 -26.82
N THR A 12 19.05 14.32 -26.06
CA THR A 12 20.31 13.67 -25.73
C THR A 12 20.06 12.51 -24.77
N VAL A 13 20.33 11.28 -25.19
CA VAL A 13 20.18 10.08 -24.35
C VAL A 13 21.53 9.73 -23.74
N VAL A 14 21.63 9.82 -22.41
CA VAL A 14 22.80 9.39 -21.65
C VAL A 14 22.44 8.12 -20.87
N ILE A 15 23.13 7.02 -21.14
CA ILE A 15 22.95 5.76 -20.42
C ILE A 15 24.17 5.60 -19.51
N GLY A 16 23.97 5.80 -18.20
CA GLY A 16 24.94 5.43 -17.17
C GLY A 16 24.95 3.90 -16.96
N GLY A 17 26.08 3.33 -16.54
CA GLY A 17 26.14 1.91 -16.19
C GLY A 17 25.27 1.57 -14.99
N PHE A 18 24.74 0.36 -14.98
CA PHE A 18 23.93 -0.16 -13.86
C PHE A 18 24.79 -0.80 -12.76
N ASP A 19 26.10 -0.97 -12.97
CA ASP A 19 26.94 -1.63 -11.99
C ASP A 19 27.27 -0.74 -10.79
N ARG A 20 26.95 -1.25 -9.61
CA ARG A 20 27.28 -0.68 -8.31
C ARG A 20 28.34 -1.57 -7.65
N THR A 21 29.61 -1.36 -7.98
CA THR A 21 30.73 -2.22 -7.59
C THR A 21 30.91 -2.32 -6.09
N ASN A 22 30.48 -1.33 -5.32
CA ASN A 22 30.52 -1.30 -3.86
C ASN A 22 29.38 -2.09 -3.18
N LEU A 23 28.41 -2.63 -3.93
CA LEU A 23 27.34 -3.45 -3.36
C LEU A 23 27.66 -4.94 -3.50
N SER A 24 27.41 -5.69 -2.42
CA SER A 24 27.42 -7.15 -2.44
C SER A 24 26.02 -7.71 -2.28
N TYR A 25 25.66 -8.71 -3.11
CA TYR A 25 24.33 -9.30 -3.16
C TYR A 25 24.31 -10.68 -2.54
N HIS A 26 23.37 -10.92 -1.63
CA HIS A 26 23.22 -12.16 -0.89
C HIS A 26 21.77 -12.63 -0.90
N VAL A 27 21.55 -13.94 -0.93
CA VAL A 27 20.22 -14.55 -0.73
C VAL A 27 20.32 -15.58 0.37
N ALA A 28 19.61 -15.35 1.47
CA ALA A 28 19.46 -16.31 2.55
C ALA A 28 18.09 -17.00 2.43
N HIS A 29 18.12 -18.33 2.37
CA HIS A 29 16.89 -19.14 2.31
C HIS A 29 16.41 -19.47 3.72
N ALA A 30 15.13 -19.24 3.99
CA ALA A 30 14.47 -19.57 5.24
C ALA A 30 13.26 -20.46 4.96
N ALA A 31 13.04 -21.49 5.75
CA ALA A 31 11.87 -22.35 5.62
C ALA A 31 10.62 -21.72 6.27
N THR A 32 10.82 -20.90 7.29
CA THR A 32 9.74 -20.32 8.11
C THR A 32 9.93 -18.82 8.34
N LEU A 33 8.83 -18.13 8.69
CA LEU A 33 8.87 -16.72 9.10
C LEU A 33 9.77 -16.51 10.34
N ARG A 34 9.80 -17.47 11.27
CA ARG A 34 10.65 -17.42 12.45
C ARG A 34 12.15 -17.45 12.06
N GLU A 35 12.49 -18.25 11.08
CA GLU A 35 13.86 -18.29 10.53
C GLU A 35 14.19 -16.98 9.80
N LYS A 36 13.27 -16.42 9.00
CA LYS A 36 13.46 -15.09 8.42
C LYS A 36 13.78 -14.03 9.47
N HIS A 37 13.05 -14.02 10.59
CA HIS A 37 13.33 -13.09 11.67
C HIS A 37 14.73 -13.30 12.28
N ARG A 38 15.12 -14.55 12.49
CA ARG A 38 16.45 -14.89 13.04
C ARG A 38 17.56 -14.46 12.08
N GLU A 39 17.41 -14.74 10.79
CA GLU A 39 18.33 -14.30 9.74
C GLU A 39 18.45 -12.77 9.69
N ALA A 40 17.31 -12.05 9.68
CA ALA A 40 17.31 -10.59 9.71
C ALA A 40 18.10 -10.04 10.89
N ILE A 41 17.90 -10.59 12.10
CA ILE A 41 18.63 -10.18 13.31
C ILE A 41 20.11 -10.49 13.16
N SER A 42 20.49 -11.65 12.64
CA SER A 42 21.88 -12.07 12.43
C SER A 42 22.59 -11.09 11.49
N TRP A 43 22.02 -10.80 10.33
CA TRP A 43 22.59 -9.84 9.37
C TRP A 43 22.71 -8.43 9.96
N LEU A 44 21.68 -7.97 10.69
CA LEU A 44 21.70 -6.66 11.33
C LEU A 44 22.77 -6.57 12.45
N ARG A 45 23.05 -7.64 13.16
CA ARG A 45 24.11 -7.67 14.19
C ARG A 45 25.51 -7.74 13.59
N ALA A 46 25.66 -8.42 12.46
CA ALA A 46 26.93 -8.58 11.76
C ALA A 46 27.32 -7.36 10.90
N ALA A 47 26.42 -6.39 10.73
CA ALA A 47 26.68 -5.18 9.96
C ALA A 47 26.81 -3.97 10.89
N ASP A 48 27.78 -3.11 10.64
CA ASP A 48 27.88 -1.80 11.27
C ASP A 48 27.12 -0.75 10.43
N GLY A 49 26.73 0.37 11.07
CA GLY A 49 26.06 1.49 10.41
C GLY A 49 24.55 1.33 10.21
N ALA A 50 23.97 2.24 9.44
CA ALA A 50 22.54 2.31 9.20
C ALA A 50 22.04 1.16 8.31
N ALA A 51 20.81 0.68 8.56
CA ALA A 51 20.21 -0.37 7.76
C ALA A 51 18.74 -0.10 7.42
N VAL A 52 18.32 -0.55 6.24
CA VAL A 52 16.92 -0.52 5.79
C VAL A 52 16.41 -1.95 5.70
N VAL A 53 15.21 -2.21 6.24
CA VAL A 53 14.54 -3.51 6.15
C VAL A 53 13.22 -3.32 5.40
N TYR A 54 13.05 -3.96 4.25
CA TYR A 54 11.83 -3.90 3.47
C TYR A 54 10.88 -5.05 3.80
N ALA A 55 9.62 -4.72 4.09
CA ALA A 55 8.54 -5.69 4.31
C ALA A 55 7.34 -5.39 3.40
N SER A 56 6.55 -6.43 3.08
CA SER A 56 5.51 -6.36 2.03
C SER A 56 4.27 -5.56 2.41
N THR A 57 3.91 -5.51 3.71
CA THR A 57 2.66 -4.88 4.18
C THR A 57 2.91 -4.04 5.42
N ARG A 58 1.95 -3.14 5.72
CA ARG A 58 1.96 -2.32 6.94
C ARG A 58 2.08 -3.18 8.20
N THR A 59 1.25 -4.21 8.30
CA THR A 59 1.26 -5.16 9.41
C THR A 59 2.61 -5.89 9.53
N ALA A 60 3.21 -6.30 8.42
CA ALA A 60 4.53 -6.94 8.43
C ALA A 60 5.61 -5.97 8.89
N VAL A 61 5.56 -4.69 8.50
CA VAL A 61 6.49 -3.66 9.01
C VAL A 61 6.41 -3.55 10.53
N GLU A 62 5.20 -3.47 11.09
CA GLU A 62 5.00 -3.38 12.53
C GLU A 62 5.50 -4.63 13.27
N GLN A 63 5.18 -5.82 12.74
CA GLN A 63 5.62 -7.10 13.31
C GLN A 63 7.14 -7.25 13.30
N VAL A 64 7.79 -6.98 12.16
CA VAL A 64 9.25 -7.05 12.04
C VAL A 64 9.91 -6.03 12.95
N THR A 65 9.40 -4.80 13.00
CA THR A 65 9.92 -3.78 13.93
C THR A 65 9.85 -4.25 15.37
N ALA A 66 8.71 -4.80 15.81
CA ALA A 66 8.54 -5.32 17.17
C ALA A 66 9.51 -6.46 17.48
N VAL A 67 9.77 -7.37 16.53
CA VAL A 67 10.76 -8.45 16.68
C VAL A 67 12.17 -7.87 16.83
N LEU A 68 12.56 -6.89 16.01
CA LEU A 68 13.88 -6.27 16.08
C LEU A 68 14.09 -5.50 17.39
N VAL A 69 13.09 -4.76 17.86
CA VAL A 69 13.15 -4.03 19.14
C VAL A 69 13.29 -5.00 20.31
N ARG A 70 12.55 -6.11 20.34
CA ARG A 70 12.73 -7.17 21.36
C ARG A 70 14.13 -7.79 21.31
N ALA A 71 14.75 -7.86 20.14
CA ALA A 71 16.13 -8.31 19.97
C ALA A 71 17.17 -7.22 20.30
N ARG A 72 16.73 -6.09 20.89
CA ARG A 72 17.56 -4.92 21.27
C ARG A 72 18.20 -4.20 20.06
N VAL A 73 17.59 -4.29 18.88
CA VAL A 73 17.97 -3.49 17.71
C VAL A 73 17.18 -2.17 17.76
N ARG A 74 17.88 -1.04 17.65
CA ARG A 74 17.26 0.30 17.58
C ARG A 74 16.55 0.47 16.23
N ALA A 75 15.31 0.02 16.13
CA ALA A 75 14.51 0.00 14.92
C ALA A 75 13.26 0.88 15.05
N VAL A 76 12.86 1.51 13.94
CA VAL A 76 11.62 2.29 13.80
C VAL A 76 10.82 1.82 12.59
N ALA A 77 9.48 1.87 12.68
CA ALA A 77 8.57 1.52 11.60
C ALA A 77 8.28 2.74 10.71
N TYR A 78 8.16 2.52 9.40
CA TYR A 78 7.75 3.54 8.44
C TYR A 78 6.84 2.96 7.36
N HIS A 79 5.59 3.43 7.28
CA HIS A 79 4.65 3.06 6.22
C HIS A 79 3.55 4.11 6.04
N GLY A 80 2.89 4.13 4.90
CA GLY A 80 1.88 5.12 4.54
C GLY A 80 0.60 5.12 5.42
N GLY A 81 0.41 4.11 6.28
CA GLY A 81 -0.70 4.06 7.25
C GLY A 81 -0.45 4.81 8.55
N LEU A 82 0.81 5.21 8.81
CA LEU A 82 1.14 6.02 10.00
C LEU A 82 0.74 7.48 9.80
N PRO A 83 0.36 8.21 10.87
CA PRO A 83 0.18 9.65 10.82
C PRO A 83 1.43 10.37 10.30
N ALA A 84 1.26 11.50 9.61
CA ALA A 84 2.37 12.24 9.01
C ALA A 84 3.45 12.62 10.04
N SER A 85 3.06 13.06 11.22
CA SER A 85 3.97 13.40 12.33
C SER A 85 4.78 12.20 12.84
N VAL A 86 4.19 10.99 12.84
CA VAL A 86 4.89 9.76 13.24
C VAL A 86 5.90 9.36 12.17
N ARG A 87 5.52 9.46 10.87
CA ARG A 87 6.44 9.19 9.77
C ARG A 87 7.64 10.13 9.79
N GLN A 88 7.38 11.43 10.01
CA GLN A 88 8.45 12.42 10.09
C GLN A 88 9.42 12.10 11.23
N ARG A 89 8.92 11.84 12.44
CA ARG A 89 9.78 11.47 13.59
C ARG A 89 10.60 10.19 13.33
N ALA A 90 10.00 9.18 12.68
CA ALA A 90 10.72 7.95 12.35
C ALA A 90 11.85 8.21 11.32
N GLN A 91 11.56 9.04 10.33
CA GLN A 91 12.54 9.46 9.33
C GLN A 91 13.69 10.26 9.97
N ASP A 92 13.39 11.26 10.78
CA ASP A 92 14.39 12.08 11.46
C ASP A 92 15.26 11.23 12.40
N ALA A 93 14.63 10.30 13.14
CA ALA A 93 15.37 9.39 14.01
C ALA A 93 16.35 8.48 13.22
N PHE A 94 15.97 8.07 12.01
CA PHE A 94 16.84 7.28 11.13
C PHE A 94 17.93 8.15 10.49
N MET A 95 17.61 9.34 10.02
CA MET A 95 18.59 10.25 9.42
C MET A 95 19.66 10.68 10.43
N ASP A 96 19.29 10.96 11.68
CA ASP A 96 20.16 11.38 12.76
C ASP A 96 20.88 10.22 13.48
N ASN A 97 20.76 8.98 13.00
CA ASN A 97 21.32 7.76 13.62
C ASN A 97 20.80 7.46 15.05
N ARG A 98 19.72 8.12 15.50
CA ARG A 98 19.02 7.78 16.75
C ARG A 98 18.36 6.40 16.64
N ALA A 99 17.77 6.11 15.48
CA ALA A 99 17.39 4.76 15.06
C ALA A 99 18.43 4.24 14.05
N ARG A 100 19.00 3.07 14.31
CA ARG A 100 19.94 2.44 13.39
C ARG A 100 19.26 1.76 12.22
N VAL A 101 18.05 1.26 12.44
CA VAL A 101 17.29 0.48 11.45
C VAL A 101 15.96 1.14 11.19
N ILE A 102 15.61 1.29 9.92
CA ILE A 102 14.24 1.60 9.51
C ILE A 102 13.61 0.39 8.84
N VAL A 103 12.44 -0.02 9.34
CA VAL A 103 11.63 -1.09 8.73
C VAL A 103 10.49 -0.45 7.96
N ALA A 104 10.40 -0.71 6.67
CA ALA A 104 9.47 0.02 5.82
C ALA A 104 8.84 -0.84 4.71
N THR A 105 7.74 -0.37 4.15
CA THR A 105 7.26 -0.82 2.85
C THR A 105 8.03 -0.11 1.73
N SER A 106 7.82 -0.52 0.46
CA SER A 106 8.38 0.14 -0.73
C SER A 106 8.05 1.63 -0.83
N ALA A 107 7.04 2.12 -0.05
CA ALA A 107 6.75 3.54 0.07
C ALA A 107 7.88 4.37 0.72
N PHE A 108 8.80 3.72 1.45
CA PHE A 108 10.00 4.35 1.96
C PHE A 108 11.06 4.40 0.88
N GLY A 109 11.23 5.55 0.28
CA GLY A 109 12.26 5.63 -0.72
C GLY A 109 12.22 6.86 -1.61
N MET A 110 11.07 7.38 -1.96
CA MET A 110 11.01 8.62 -2.72
C MET A 110 11.47 9.78 -1.81
N GLY A 111 12.58 10.42 -2.18
CA GLY A 111 13.11 11.59 -1.46
C GLY A 111 13.98 11.29 -0.22
N ILE A 112 14.35 10.05 0.06
CA ILE A 112 15.26 9.74 1.17
C ILE A 112 16.67 9.50 0.63
N ASP A 113 17.57 10.40 1.02
CA ASP A 113 18.98 10.36 0.66
C ASP A 113 19.84 10.26 1.93
N LYS A 114 20.08 9.02 2.38
CA LYS A 114 21.02 8.70 3.46
C LYS A 114 22.21 7.94 2.85
N PRO A 115 23.40 8.57 2.76
CA PRO A 115 24.53 8.00 2.02
C PRO A 115 25.16 6.77 2.72
N ASP A 116 25.11 6.73 4.05
CA ASP A 116 25.81 5.77 4.91
C ASP A 116 24.99 4.52 5.26
N VAL A 117 24.04 4.11 4.43
CA VAL A 117 23.31 2.84 4.61
C VAL A 117 24.25 1.68 4.26
N ARG A 118 24.60 0.86 5.25
CA ARG A 118 25.55 -0.27 5.08
C ARG A 118 24.86 -1.59 4.76
N LEU A 119 23.56 -1.70 5.06
CA LEU A 119 22.82 -2.93 4.83
C LEU A 119 21.38 -2.64 4.38
N VAL A 120 20.97 -3.28 3.30
CA VAL A 120 19.56 -3.36 2.89
C VAL A 120 19.11 -4.82 3.01
N VAL A 121 18.08 -5.08 3.81
CA VAL A 121 17.50 -6.40 3.99
C VAL A 121 16.10 -6.42 3.38
N HIS A 122 15.87 -7.23 2.36
CA HIS A 122 14.55 -7.54 1.89
C HIS A 122 13.98 -8.70 2.71
N HIS A 123 13.23 -8.37 3.76
CA HIS A 123 12.51 -9.35 4.58
C HIS A 123 11.38 -10.00 3.79
N ALA A 124 10.78 -9.29 2.84
CA ALA A 124 9.87 -9.84 1.84
C ALA A 124 10.48 -9.67 0.45
N MET A 125 10.35 -10.70 -0.39
CA MET A 125 10.80 -10.63 -1.78
C MET A 125 10.04 -9.50 -2.51
N PRO A 126 10.71 -8.60 -3.24
CA PRO A 126 10.05 -7.63 -4.11
C PRO A 126 9.31 -8.29 -5.28
N GLY A 127 8.34 -7.59 -5.86
CA GLY A 127 7.55 -8.10 -6.98
C GLY A 127 8.31 -8.13 -8.32
N SER A 128 9.46 -7.47 -8.40
CA SER A 128 10.27 -7.42 -9.62
C SER A 128 11.73 -7.11 -9.31
N LEU A 129 12.61 -7.36 -10.28
CA LEU A 129 14.04 -7.01 -10.19
C LEU A 129 14.25 -5.50 -10.21
N GLU A 130 13.42 -4.74 -10.88
CA GLU A 130 13.49 -3.28 -10.88
C GLU A 130 13.25 -2.72 -9.46
N ALA A 131 12.21 -3.22 -8.78
CA ALA A 131 11.95 -2.84 -7.40
C ALA A 131 13.10 -3.24 -6.47
N TYR A 132 13.58 -4.49 -6.61
CA TYR A 132 14.73 -4.98 -5.86
C TYR A 132 15.96 -4.10 -6.06
N TYR A 133 16.31 -3.77 -7.30
CA TYR A 133 17.48 -2.96 -7.64
C TYR A 133 17.36 -1.53 -7.10
N GLN A 134 16.18 -0.89 -7.22
CA GLN A 134 15.94 0.44 -6.67
C GLN A 134 16.05 0.48 -5.15
N GLU A 135 15.54 -0.54 -4.46
CA GLU A 135 15.59 -0.66 -3.01
C GLU A 135 17.01 -1.00 -2.53
N ALA A 136 17.68 -1.96 -3.17
CA ALA A 136 19.07 -2.30 -2.90
C ALA A 136 20.03 -1.14 -3.17
N GLY A 137 19.76 -0.34 -4.21
CA GLY A 137 20.53 0.84 -4.59
C GLY A 137 20.56 1.96 -3.55
N ARG A 138 19.81 1.85 -2.45
CA ARG A 138 19.91 2.78 -1.31
C ARG A 138 21.12 2.52 -0.44
N ALA A 139 21.71 1.32 -0.51
CA ALA A 139 22.94 1.01 0.18
C ALA A 139 24.13 1.71 -0.46
N GLY A 140 25.07 2.16 0.36
CA GLY A 140 26.38 2.64 -0.05
C GLY A 140 26.38 3.75 -1.11
N ARG A 141 25.53 4.75 -0.98
CA ARG A 141 25.51 5.90 -1.89
C ARG A 141 26.79 6.75 -1.83
N ASP A 142 27.48 6.66 -0.72
CA ASP A 142 28.80 7.25 -0.49
C ASP A 142 29.95 6.45 -1.12
N GLY A 143 29.68 5.38 -1.84
CA GLY A 143 30.68 4.53 -2.47
C GLY A 143 31.29 3.46 -1.56
N HIS A 144 31.02 3.49 -0.26
CA HIS A 144 31.56 2.48 0.66
C HIS A 144 30.92 1.11 0.51
N PRO A 145 31.66 0.00 0.79
CA PRO A 145 31.15 -1.34 0.72
C PRO A 145 29.86 -1.52 1.54
N SER A 146 28.83 -2.08 0.92
CA SER A 146 27.51 -2.25 1.52
C SER A 146 26.86 -3.55 1.05
N ARG A 147 26.01 -4.12 1.88
CA ARG A 147 25.40 -5.44 1.65
C ARG A 147 23.91 -5.30 1.32
N CYS A 148 23.45 -6.11 0.36
CA CYS A 148 22.05 -6.25 0.00
C CYS A 148 21.64 -7.71 0.19
N VAL A 149 20.73 -7.98 1.11
CA VAL A 149 20.34 -9.35 1.49
C VAL A 149 18.87 -9.56 1.20
N LEU A 150 18.55 -10.58 0.43
CA LEU A 150 17.19 -11.07 0.21
C LEU A 150 16.93 -12.28 1.12
N LEU A 151 15.98 -12.18 2.02
CA LEU A 151 15.49 -13.31 2.81
C LEU A 151 14.34 -13.99 2.06
N HIS A 152 14.62 -15.11 1.43
CA HIS A 152 13.69 -15.80 0.57
C HIS A 152 13.02 -16.99 1.26
N THR A 153 11.69 -17.12 1.10
CA THR A 153 10.92 -18.33 1.45
C THR A 153 10.08 -18.79 0.26
N ALA A 154 9.74 -20.07 0.21
CA ALA A 154 8.84 -20.59 -0.83
C ALA A 154 7.44 -19.94 -0.83
N SER A 155 7.01 -19.38 0.29
CA SER A 155 5.74 -18.66 0.42
C SER A 155 5.74 -17.27 -0.21
N ASP A 156 6.90 -16.67 -0.46
CA ASP A 156 6.98 -15.32 -1.04
C ASP A 156 6.31 -15.26 -2.42
N ARG A 157 6.57 -16.26 -3.26
CA ARG A 157 5.94 -16.36 -4.58
C ARG A 157 4.41 -16.40 -4.47
N ARG A 158 3.86 -17.23 -3.57
CA ARG A 158 2.40 -17.34 -3.39
C ARG A 158 1.77 -16.02 -2.99
N THR A 159 2.46 -15.24 -2.16
CA THR A 159 2.01 -13.90 -1.77
C THR A 159 1.92 -12.97 -3.00
N HIS A 160 2.90 -12.98 -3.88
CA HIS A 160 2.88 -12.18 -5.10
C HIS A 160 1.85 -12.70 -6.11
N ASP A 161 1.72 -14.02 -6.30
CA ASP A 161 0.67 -14.60 -7.15
C ASP A 161 -0.73 -14.15 -6.68
N HIS A 162 -0.96 -14.13 -5.37
CA HIS A 162 -2.21 -13.60 -4.80
C HIS A 162 -2.40 -12.10 -5.10
N PHE A 163 -1.38 -11.26 -4.95
CA PHE A 163 -1.47 -9.84 -5.30
C PHE A 163 -1.72 -9.62 -6.79
N LEU A 164 -1.11 -10.42 -7.66
CA LEU A 164 -1.38 -10.38 -9.10
C LEU A 164 -2.83 -10.73 -9.42
N GLN A 165 -3.39 -11.77 -8.79
CA GLN A 165 -4.81 -12.11 -8.94
C GLN A 165 -5.73 -10.99 -8.48
N LEU A 166 -5.38 -10.31 -7.37
CA LEU A 166 -6.14 -9.17 -6.86
C LEU A 166 -6.01 -7.91 -7.76
N ALA A 167 -4.89 -7.74 -8.45
CA ALA A 167 -4.66 -6.61 -9.36
C ALA A 167 -5.31 -6.81 -10.73
N HIS A 168 -5.33 -8.05 -11.22
CA HIS A 168 -5.82 -8.45 -12.54
C HIS A 168 -7.02 -9.41 -12.41
N PRO A 169 -8.24 -8.88 -12.23
CA PRO A 169 -9.44 -9.69 -12.11
C PRO A 169 -9.71 -10.46 -13.41
N GLU A 170 -10.26 -11.65 -13.30
CA GLU A 170 -10.70 -12.42 -14.46
C GLU A 170 -11.80 -11.68 -15.23
N ARG A 171 -11.84 -11.90 -16.54
CA ARG A 171 -12.84 -11.28 -17.42
C ARG A 171 -14.26 -11.48 -16.91
N ALA A 172 -14.61 -12.70 -16.49
CA ALA A 172 -15.92 -13.02 -15.94
C ALA A 172 -16.29 -12.15 -14.72
N VAL A 173 -15.32 -11.86 -13.84
CA VAL A 173 -15.54 -10.99 -12.66
C VAL A 173 -15.81 -9.55 -13.09
N VAL A 174 -15.11 -9.05 -14.10
CA VAL A 174 -15.34 -7.68 -14.62
C VAL A 174 -16.71 -7.58 -15.28
N GLU A 175 -17.11 -8.55 -16.10
CA GLU A 175 -18.40 -8.61 -16.76
C GLU A 175 -19.56 -8.75 -15.75
N GLN A 176 -19.42 -9.60 -14.74
CA GLN A 176 -20.41 -9.73 -13.66
C GLN A 176 -20.51 -8.43 -12.83
N THR A 177 -19.38 -7.79 -12.54
CA THR A 177 -19.38 -6.50 -11.83
C THR A 177 -20.06 -5.42 -12.65
N TRP A 178 -19.82 -5.38 -13.96
CA TRP A 178 -20.49 -4.46 -14.89
C TRP A 178 -22.01 -4.67 -14.89
N THR A 179 -22.45 -5.92 -15.02
CA THR A 179 -23.88 -6.27 -14.99
C THR A 179 -24.52 -5.85 -13.67
N ALA A 180 -23.86 -6.13 -12.56
CA ALA A 180 -24.36 -5.71 -11.24
C ALA A 180 -24.44 -4.18 -11.12
N LEU A 181 -23.41 -3.43 -11.54
CA LEU A 181 -23.44 -1.96 -11.52
C LEU A 181 -24.61 -1.41 -12.33
N ARG A 182 -24.89 -1.97 -13.50
CA ARG A 182 -26.04 -1.57 -14.32
C ARG A 182 -27.38 -1.86 -13.63
N THR A 183 -27.49 -2.96 -12.92
CA THR A 183 -28.71 -3.32 -12.16
C THR A 183 -28.95 -2.38 -10.99
N TYR A 184 -27.88 -1.90 -10.34
CA TYR A 184 -27.99 -0.96 -9.22
C TYR A 184 -28.06 0.51 -9.63
N ALA A 185 -27.80 0.82 -10.91
CA ALA A 185 -27.86 2.19 -11.42
C ALA A 185 -29.32 2.65 -11.60
N ASP A 186 -29.58 3.90 -11.24
CA ASP A 186 -30.83 4.60 -11.53
C ASP A 186 -30.96 5.00 -13.01
N GLY A 187 -32.07 5.63 -13.38
CA GLY A 187 -32.32 6.14 -14.72
C GLY A 187 -31.25 7.11 -15.25
N THR A 188 -30.45 7.73 -14.39
CA THR A 188 -29.35 8.65 -14.76
C THR A 188 -27.98 7.96 -14.86
N GLY A 189 -27.91 6.66 -14.56
CA GLY A 189 -26.65 5.91 -14.49
C GLY A 189 -25.88 6.10 -13.19
N TRP A 190 -26.55 6.61 -12.17
CA TRP A 190 -25.95 6.80 -10.86
C TRP A 190 -26.20 5.59 -9.95
N VAL A 191 -25.13 5.02 -9.40
CA VAL A 191 -25.17 4.01 -8.33
C VAL A 191 -24.83 4.73 -7.02
N PRO A 192 -25.81 4.95 -6.11
CA PRO A 192 -25.62 5.72 -4.89
C PRO A 192 -24.89 4.93 -3.79
N LEU A 193 -23.90 4.17 -4.19
CA LEU A 193 -23.08 3.31 -3.33
C LEU A 193 -21.60 3.55 -3.64
N THR A 194 -20.81 3.83 -2.64
CA THR A 194 -19.34 3.77 -2.79
C THR A 194 -18.92 2.35 -3.18
N PRO A 195 -17.74 2.15 -3.81
CA PRO A 195 -17.28 0.80 -4.15
C PRO A 195 -17.33 -0.17 -2.97
N ALA A 196 -16.95 0.26 -1.77
CA ALA A 196 -17.00 -0.58 -0.56
C ALA A 196 -18.43 -0.96 -0.17
N ALA A 197 -19.37 0.01 -0.20
CA ALA A 197 -20.78 -0.24 0.10
C ALA A 197 -21.44 -1.12 -0.96
N PHE A 198 -21.12 -0.91 -2.25
CA PHE A 198 -21.58 -1.74 -3.36
C PHE A 198 -21.14 -3.20 -3.18
N ILE A 199 -19.84 -3.43 -2.92
CA ILE A 199 -19.31 -4.77 -2.66
C ILE A 199 -19.98 -5.42 -1.44
N GLY A 200 -20.29 -4.62 -0.41
CA GLY A 200 -20.99 -5.09 0.79
C GLY A 200 -22.43 -5.57 0.54
N ARG A 201 -23.07 -5.10 -0.54
CA ARG A 201 -24.43 -5.48 -0.93
C ARG A 201 -24.50 -6.73 -1.81
N LEU A 202 -23.37 -7.12 -2.42
CA LEU A 202 -23.32 -8.32 -3.25
C LEU A 202 -23.39 -9.59 -2.38
N PRO A 203 -23.89 -10.71 -2.93
CA PRO A 203 -23.94 -11.99 -2.21
C PRO A 203 -22.57 -12.37 -1.63
N ARG A 204 -22.55 -13.00 -0.46
CA ARG A 204 -21.31 -13.40 0.24
C ARG A 204 -20.44 -14.40 -0.52
N THR A 205 -21.00 -15.07 -1.52
CA THR A 205 -20.31 -15.96 -2.46
C THR A 205 -19.37 -15.21 -3.41
N SER A 206 -19.55 -13.89 -3.56
CA SER A 206 -18.69 -13.06 -4.40
C SER A 206 -17.39 -12.70 -3.68
N GLN A 207 -16.25 -12.98 -4.31
CA GLN A 207 -14.94 -12.58 -3.76
C GLN A 207 -14.80 -11.06 -3.81
N ARG A 208 -14.70 -10.41 -2.64
CA ARG A 208 -14.73 -8.93 -2.52
C ARG A 208 -13.56 -8.22 -3.19
N ALA A 209 -12.37 -8.76 -3.05
CA ALA A 209 -11.16 -8.10 -3.54
C ALA A 209 -11.06 -8.06 -5.08
N PRO A 210 -11.36 -9.12 -5.84
CA PRO A 210 -11.47 -9.06 -7.29
C PRO A 210 -12.50 -8.06 -7.82
N ILE A 211 -13.62 -7.85 -7.10
CA ILE A 211 -14.65 -6.87 -7.50
C ILE A 211 -14.12 -5.43 -7.39
N ALA A 212 -13.37 -5.12 -6.34
CA ALA A 212 -12.73 -3.81 -6.24
C ALA A 212 -11.74 -3.55 -7.40
N ALA A 213 -11.01 -4.59 -7.83
CA ALA A 213 -10.15 -4.50 -9.00
C ALA A 213 -10.96 -4.35 -10.30
N ALA A 214 -12.08 -5.08 -10.44
CA ALA A 214 -12.97 -4.95 -11.58
C ALA A 214 -13.53 -3.52 -11.73
N ILE A 215 -13.94 -2.88 -10.63
CA ILE A 215 -14.37 -1.47 -10.67
C ILE A 215 -13.23 -0.56 -11.14
N ARG A 216 -11.99 -0.78 -10.72
CA ARG A 216 -10.83 0.00 -11.22
C ARG A 216 -10.58 -0.21 -12.72
N VAL A 217 -10.71 -1.45 -13.21
CA VAL A 217 -10.59 -1.78 -14.64
C VAL A 217 -11.68 -1.06 -15.44
N LEU A 218 -12.93 -1.11 -14.98
CA LEU A 218 -14.06 -0.42 -15.60
C LEU A 218 -13.86 1.10 -15.62
N ALA A 219 -13.35 1.66 -14.52
CA ALA A 219 -13.05 3.09 -14.44
C ALA A 219 -11.90 3.49 -15.39
N ALA A 220 -10.83 2.69 -15.45
CA ALA A 220 -9.73 2.92 -16.38
C ALA A 220 -10.13 2.79 -17.86
N ALA A 221 -11.13 1.97 -18.16
CA ALA A 221 -11.75 1.84 -19.50
C ALA A 221 -12.77 2.97 -19.80
N GLY A 222 -12.98 3.91 -18.88
CA GLY A 222 -13.98 4.97 -19.04
C GLY A 222 -15.44 4.51 -18.88
N ALA A 223 -15.68 3.23 -18.58
CA ALA A 223 -17.04 2.69 -18.45
C ALA A 223 -17.78 3.25 -17.23
N CYS A 224 -17.05 3.63 -16.19
CA CYS A 224 -17.61 4.28 -15.01
C CYS A 224 -16.60 5.25 -14.37
N ALA A 225 -17.11 6.13 -13.52
CA ALA A 225 -16.30 6.99 -12.67
C ALA A 225 -16.66 6.78 -11.19
N VAL A 226 -15.64 6.62 -10.36
CA VAL A 226 -15.83 6.57 -8.90
C VAL A 226 -15.84 7.99 -8.38
N VAL A 227 -16.97 8.40 -7.83
CA VAL A 227 -17.13 9.72 -7.19
C VAL A 227 -16.91 9.54 -5.70
N PRO A 228 -15.88 10.18 -5.13
CA PRO A 228 -15.60 10.06 -3.70
C PRO A 228 -16.74 10.67 -2.87
N PRO A 229 -16.96 10.20 -1.63
CA PRO A 229 -17.88 10.84 -0.72
C PRO A 229 -17.46 12.30 -0.49
N THR A 230 -18.43 13.22 -0.57
CA THR A 230 -18.17 14.64 -0.29
C THR A 230 -18.13 14.88 1.22
N ALA A 231 -17.44 15.94 1.63
CA ALA A 231 -17.46 16.37 3.02
C ALA A 231 -18.79 17.07 3.41
N GLU A 232 -19.69 17.28 2.44
CA GLU A 232 -20.90 18.09 2.61
C GLU A 232 -22.03 17.39 3.36
N SER A 233 -22.03 16.05 3.40
CA SER A 233 -23.06 15.28 4.07
C SER A 233 -22.49 14.05 4.77
N LEU A 234 -23.00 13.78 5.96
CA LEU A 234 -22.61 12.68 6.82
C LEU A 234 -23.83 11.82 7.16
N TRP A 235 -23.73 10.51 6.99
CA TRP A 235 -24.68 9.61 7.59
C TRP A 235 -24.18 9.23 8.99
N ILE A 236 -25.07 9.37 9.99
CA ILE A 236 -24.74 9.17 11.39
C ILE A 236 -25.83 8.29 12.01
N ARG A 237 -25.42 7.27 12.76
CA ARG A 237 -26.30 6.40 13.53
C ARG A 237 -25.83 6.35 14.97
N LEU A 238 -26.74 6.62 15.91
CA LEU A 238 -26.48 6.52 17.33
C LEU A 238 -26.55 5.05 17.79
N LEU A 239 -25.53 4.59 18.49
CA LEU A 239 -25.44 3.24 19.04
C LEU A 239 -25.70 3.23 20.55
N ALA A 240 -25.30 4.30 21.24
CA ALA A 240 -25.39 4.40 22.67
C ALA A 240 -26.79 4.80 23.14
N THR A 241 -27.21 4.23 24.26
CA THR A 241 -28.44 4.63 24.94
C THR A 241 -28.26 5.97 25.64
N PRO A 242 -29.37 6.75 25.87
CA PRO A 242 -29.29 8.00 26.62
C PRO A 242 -28.72 7.83 28.05
N ALA A 243 -28.93 6.68 28.66
CA ALA A 243 -28.38 6.37 29.99
C ALA A 243 -26.84 6.25 29.93
N ARG A 244 -26.34 5.55 28.94
CA ARG A 244 -24.89 5.40 28.71
C ARG A 244 -24.22 6.74 28.40
N ILE A 245 -24.83 7.57 27.55
CA ILE A 245 -24.31 8.90 27.22
C ILE A 245 -24.23 9.79 28.49
N ARG A 246 -25.24 9.73 29.35
CA ARG A 246 -25.23 10.50 30.63
C ARG A 246 -24.17 10.01 31.59
N GLY A 247 -23.96 8.70 31.69
CA GLY A 247 -23.03 8.11 32.66
C GLY A 247 -21.57 8.18 32.26
N GLU A 248 -21.27 7.98 30.97
CA GLU A 248 -19.87 7.85 30.51
C GLU A 248 -19.29 9.18 29.97
N LEU A 249 -20.10 10.07 29.41
CA LEU A 249 -19.61 11.37 28.93
C LEU A 249 -19.81 12.44 30.02
N THR A 250 -18.72 12.79 30.69
CA THR A 250 -18.72 13.84 31.72
C THR A 250 -18.52 15.23 31.12
N GLY A 251 -19.17 16.25 31.66
CA GLY A 251 -19.02 17.67 31.27
C GLY A 251 -19.99 18.11 30.16
N ASP A 252 -20.92 19.01 30.50
CA ASP A 252 -22.00 19.44 29.58
C ASP A 252 -21.54 20.24 28.35
N ARG A 253 -20.34 20.81 28.40
CA ARG A 253 -19.78 21.66 27.34
C ARG A 253 -18.68 20.99 26.52
N THR A 254 -18.44 19.68 26.71
CA THR A 254 -17.46 18.96 25.89
C THR A 254 -17.92 18.88 24.43
N PRO A 255 -17.03 18.98 23.45
CA PRO A 255 -17.36 18.87 22.03
C PRO A 255 -18.23 17.65 21.73
N ASP A 256 -17.94 16.52 22.37
CA ASP A 256 -18.63 15.24 22.20
C ASP A 256 -20.12 15.35 22.63
N ARG A 257 -20.39 15.92 23.79
CA ARG A 257 -21.77 16.13 24.28
C ARG A 257 -22.54 17.20 23.51
N VAL A 258 -21.87 18.27 23.14
CA VAL A 258 -22.46 19.33 22.31
C VAL A 258 -22.89 18.75 20.95
N LEU A 259 -22.06 17.94 20.32
CA LEU A 259 -22.39 17.29 19.05
C LEU A 259 -23.56 16.31 19.20
N LEU A 260 -23.53 15.40 20.18
CA LEU A 260 -24.61 14.44 20.40
C LEU A 260 -25.95 15.11 20.71
N ARG A 261 -25.94 16.20 21.52
CA ARG A 261 -27.15 17.00 21.82
C ARG A 261 -27.70 17.68 20.57
N HIS A 262 -26.82 18.19 19.72
CA HIS A 262 -27.23 18.81 18.46
C HIS A 262 -27.83 17.77 17.50
N LEU A 263 -27.16 16.64 17.32
CA LEU A 263 -27.65 15.55 16.49
C LEU A 263 -29.03 15.06 16.93
N TRP A 264 -29.24 14.93 18.26
CA TRP A 264 -30.52 14.56 18.80
C TRP A 264 -31.61 15.64 18.56
N ARG A 265 -31.27 16.92 18.67
CA ARG A 265 -32.18 18.02 18.36
C ARG A 265 -32.61 18.01 16.89
N VAL A 266 -31.69 17.71 15.96
CA VAL A 266 -31.95 17.73 14.52
C VAL A 266 -32.73 16.50 14.06
N ALA A 267 -32.40 15.32 14.58
CA ALA A 267 -32.87 14.04 14.03
C ALA A 267 -33.79 13.26 15.00
N GLY A 268 -33.76 13.53 16.31
CA GLY A 268 -34.54 12.79 17.29
C GLY A 268 -34.31 11.31 17.30
N ALA A 269 -35.36 10.53 17.45
CA ALA A 269 -35.31 9.07 17.47
C ALA A 269 -34.80 8.43 16.15
N ARG A 270 -34.96 9.11 15.01
CA ARG A 270 -34.45 8.66 13.71
C ARG A 270 -32.93 8.46 13.71
N LEU A 271 -32.21 9.08 14.66
CA LEU A 271 -30.76 8.92 14.81
C LEU A 271 -30.38 7.46 15.14
N GLN A 272 -31.28 6.68 15.74
CA GLN A 272 -31.07 5.25 16.03
C GLN A 272 -31.11 4.38 14.77
N ASP A 273 -31.89 4.79 13.77
CA ASP A 273 -32.00 4.09 12.49
C ASP A 273 -30.91 4.56 11.50
N GLY A 274 -30.34 5.73 11.77
CA GLY A 274 -29.33 6.40 10.93
C GLY A 274 -29.95 7.47 10.03
N VAL A 275 -29.33 8.63 10.03
CA VAL A 275 -29.81 9.82 9.31
C VAL A 275 -28.67 10.52 8.59
N THR A 276 -28.96 11.05 7.40
CA THR A 276 -28.02 11.89 6.65
C THR A 276 -28.19 13.34 7.05
N ILE A 277 -27.10 13.98 7.49
CA ILE A 277 -27.06 15.37 7.93
C ILE A 277 -26.02 16.11 7.08
N ARG A 278 -26.35 17.32 6.63
CA ARG A 278 -25.38 18.20 5.97
C ARG A 278 -24.40 18.75 7.00
N THR A 279 -23.10 18.77 6.67
CA THR A 279 -22.06 19.32 7.56
C THR A 279 -22.33 20.80 7.93
N ALA A 280 -22.88 21.57 7.00
CA ALA A 280 -23.30 22.95 7.27
C ALA A 280 -24.41 23.07 8.33
N ALA A 281 -25.17 22.01 8.62
CA ALA A 281 -26.17 21.98 9.68
C ALA A 281 -25.59 21.58 11.03
N LEU A 282 -24.30 21.26 11.13
CA LEU A 282 -23.63 20.93 12.38
C LEU A 282 -23.12 22.22 13.06
N PRO A 283 -22.97 22.20 14.38
CA PRO A 283 -22.56 23.42 15.11
C PRO A 283 -21.17 23.87 14.66
N VAL A 284 -21.05 25.18 14.41
CA VAL A 284 -19.76 25.80 14.05
C VAL A 284 -18.82 25.78 15.26
N GLY A 285 -17.54 25.49 15.01
CA GLY A 285 -16.50 25.51 16.05
C GLY A 285 -16.38 24.22 16.89
N ILE A 286 -17.19 23.21 16.62
CA ILE A 286 -16.98 21.87 17.24
C ILE A 286 -15.73 21.22 16.66
N GLY A 287 -14.72 20.98 17.52
CA GLY A 287 -13.45 20.34 17.12
C GLY A 287 -12.35 21.31 16.71
N GLY A 288 -12.53 22.63 16.84
CA GLY A 288 -11.54 23.64 16.47
C GLY A 288 -11.32 23.71 14.96
N ASP A 289 -10.08 24.02 14.55
CA ASP A 289 -9.68 24.12 13.13
C ASP A 289 -9.80 22.77 12.37
N ASP A 290 -9.77 21.65 13.10
CA ASP A 290 -9.90 20.30 12.52
C ASP A 290 -11.36 19.89 12.22
N GLY A 291 -12.33 20.71 12.62
CA GLY A 291 -13.76 20.50 12.35
C GLY A 291 -14.41 19.35 13.14
N VAL A 292 -15.57 18.90 12.68
CA VAL A 292 -16.39 17.89 13.38
C VAL A 292 -15.85 16.46 13.28
N VAL A 293 -15.00 16.16 12.29
CA VAL A 293 -14.54 14.80 12.00
C VAL A 293 -13.78 14.16 13.18
N PRO A 294 -12.82 14.82 13.84
CA PRO A 294 -12.13 14.25 14.99
C PRO A 294 -13.07 13.93 16.17
N VAL A 295 -14.13 14.69 16.33
CA VAL A 295 -15.16 14.43 17.37
C VAL A 295 -15.96 13.17 17.02
N LEU A 296 -16.37 13.02 15.75
CA LEU A 296 -17.06 11.83 15.27
C LEU A 296 -16.19 10.57 15.37
N GLU A 297 -14.89 10.69 15.06
CA GLU A 297 -13.93 9.58 15.19
C GLU A 297 -13.79 9.12 16.65
N ARG A 298 -13.66 10.04 17.61
CA ARG A 298 -13.61 9.70 19.04
C ARG A 298 -14.88 9.01 19.51
N LEU A 299 -16.05 9.57 19.18
CA LEU A 299 -17.33 8.99 19.55
C LEU A 299 -17.54 7.61 18.90
N ALA A 300 -17.07 7.41 17.68
CA ALA A 300 -17.13 6.11 16.99
C ALA A 300 -16.18 5.09 17.61
N ALA A 301 -14.95 5.48 17.97
CA ALA A 301 -13.98 4.62 18.65
C ALA A 301 -14.51 4.14 20.02
N GLN A 302 -15.28 4.98 20.70
CA GLN A 302 -15.95 4.64 21.97
C GLN A 302 -17.32 3.97 21.79
N GLN A 303 -17.72 3.65 20.55
CA GLN A 303 -19.00 3.00 20.21
C GLN A 303 -20.25 3.78 20.67
N PHE A 304 -20.19 5.11 20.73
CA PHE A 304 -21.38 5.95 20.97
C PHE A 304 -22.20 6.11 19.71
N LEU A 305 -21.54 6.21 18.55
CA LEU A 305 -22.18 6.31 17.25
C LEU A 305 -21.35 5.61 16.18
N MET A 306 -21.95 5.43 15.02
CA MET A 306 -21.23 5.14 13.76
C MET A 306 -21.56 6.23 12.75
N TRP A 307 -20.61 6.52 11.87
CA TRP A 307 -20.75 7.54 10.85
C TRP A 307 -20.00 7.21 9.58
N MET A 308 -20.44 7.80 8.49
CA MET A 308 -19.76 7.75 7.20
C MET A 308 -20.07 9.00 6.39
N ARG A 309 -19.14 9.39 5.51
CA ARG A 309 -19.42 10.44 4.51
C ARG A 309 -20.37 9.88 3.47
N THR A 310 -21.34 10.71 3.04
CA THR A 310 -22.32 10.35 2.00
C THR A 310 -22.09 11.15 0.73
N GLY A 311 -22.90 10.90 -0.29
CA GLY A 311 -22.78 11.58 -1.59
C GLY A 311 -21.77 10.96 -2.55
N GLY A 312 -20.96 9.98 -2.10
CA GLY A 312 -20.12 9.18 -2.97
C GLY A 312 -20.90 8.08 -3.71
N GLY A 313 -20.38 7.68 -4.86
CA GLY A 313 -21.03 6.65 -5.66
C GLY A 313 -20.21 6.24 -6.88
N ILE A 314 -20.86 5.51 -7.76
CA ILE A 314 -20.30 5.12 -9.05
C ILE A 314 -21.22 5.65 -10.14
N ARG A 315 -20.68 6.44 -11.07
CA ARG A 315 -21.40 6.96 -12.22
C ARG A 315 -21.04 6.16 -13.45
N LEU A 316 -22.01 5.53 -14.08
CA LEU A 316 -21.82 4.85 -15.36
C LEU A 316 -21.76 5.88 -16.48
N ALA A 317 -20.87 5.69 -17.44
CA ALA A 317 -20.81 6.53 -18.63
C ALA A 317 -22.03 6.27 -19.52
N ASN A 318 -22.69 7.33 -19.95
CA ASN A 318 -23.97 7.25 -20.68
C ASN A 318 -23.86 6.43 -21.97
N GLU A 319 -22.76 6.58 -22.69
CA GLU A 319 -22.48 5.90 -23.94
C GLU A 319 -22.38 4.37 -23.84
N TYR A 320 -22.03 3.86 -22.67
CA TYR A 320 -21.82 2.42 -22.44
C TYR A 320 -22.94 1.74 -21.63
N ARG A 321 -23.90 2.51 -21.09
CA ARG A 321 -24.95 1.98 -20.21
C ARG A 321 -25.82 0.89 -20.85
N SER A 322 -26.05 0.97 -22.15
CA SER A 322 -26.83 -0.03 -22.91
C SER A 322 -26.03 -1.27 -23.28
N LEU A 323 -24.71 -1.22 -23.21
CA LEU A 323 -23.85 -2.34 -23.61
C LEU A 323 -23.91 -3.49 -22.61
N VAL A 324 -24.07 -4.71 -23.12
CA VAL A 324 -24.02 -5.93 -22.32
C VAL A 324 -22.61 -6.16 -21.79
N SER A 325 -21.60 -5.99 -22.63
CA SER A 325 -20.19 -6.12 -22.27
C SER A 325 -19.55 -4.73 -22.10
N PRO A 326 -18.66 -4.56 -21.08
CA PRO A 326 -17.99 -3.30 -20.87
C PRO A 326 -16.93 -3.03 -21.96
N PRO A 327 -16.61 -1.75 -22.26
CA PRO A 327 -15.66 -1.35 -23.30
C PRO A 327 -14.20 -1.51 -22.82
N VAL A 328 -13.82 -2.71 -22.43
CA VAL A 328 -12.51 -3.01 -21.88
C VAL A 328 -11.58 -3.58 -22.94
N ASP A 329 -10.40 -3.02 -23.11
CA ASP A 329 -9.33 -3.62 -23.93
C ASP A 329 -8.71 -4.82 -23.19
N TRP A 330 -9.31 -5.99 -23.41
CA TRP A 330 -8.86 -7.26 -22.83
C TRP A 330 -7.44 -7.61 -23.23
N ARG A 331 -7.03 -7.31 -24.47
CA ARG A 331 -5.69 -7.58 -24.96
C ARG A 331 -4.64 -6.73 -24.20
N ALA A 332 -4.94 -5.47 -23.92
CA ALA A 332 -4.06 -4.62 -23.13
C ALA A 332 -3.94 -5.10 -21.69
N LEU A 333 -5.04 -5.56 -21.07
CA LEU A 333 -5.02 -6.15 -19.73
C LEU A 333 -4.18 -7.43 -19.68
N ASP A 334 -4.37 -8.33 -20.65
CA ASP A 334 -3.60 -9.57 -20.72
C ASP A 334 -2.10 -9.29 -20.93
N ARG A 335 -1.73 -8.34 -21.78
CA ARG A 335 -0.33 -7.92 -21.96
C ARG A 335 0.26 -7.38 -20.66
N ARG A 336 -0.47 -6.56 -19.90
CA ARG A 336 0.00 -6.04 -18.60
C ARG A 336 0.18 -7.17 -17.59
N ARG A 337 -0.81 -8.05 -17.47
CA ARG A 337 -0.74 -9.22 -16.58
C ARG A 337 0.47 -10.10 -16.93
N TYR A 338 0.68 -10.40 -18.20
CA TYR A 338 1.82 -11.18 -18.65
C TYR A 338 3.16 -10.50 -18.31
N ALA A 339 3.28 -9.21 -18.59
CA ALA A 339 4.49 -8.45 -18.26
C ALA A 339 4.81 -8.46 -16.75
N GLU A 340 3.79 -8.32 -15.90
CA GLU A 340 3.98 -8.39 -14.44
C GLU A 340 4.35 -9.80 -13.97
N GLN A 341 3.78 -10.84 -14.58
CA GLN A 341 4.16 -12.24 -14.30
C GLN A 341 5.61 -12.53 -14.69
N GLU A 342 6.08 -12.02 -15.84
CA GLU A 342 7.47 -12.19 -16.28
C GLU A 342 8.45 -11.45 -15.35
N ARG A 343 8.12 -10.25 -14.89
CA ARG A 343 8.92 -9.52 -13.88
C ARG A 343 9.02 -10.31 -12.57
N LEU A 344 7.90 -10.85 -12.09
CA LEU A 344 7.90 -11.71 -10.90
C LEU A 344 8.72 -12.98 -11.11
N ARG A 345 8.59 -13.61 -12.29
CA ARG A 345 9.38 -14.81 -12.65
C ARG A 345 10.88 -14.51 -12.60
N ALA A 346 11.31 -13.40 -13.18
CA ALA A 346 12.72 -12.98 -13.13
C ALA A 346 13.22 -12.78 -11.69
N MET A 347 12.40 -12.21 -10.81
CA MET A 347 12.73 -12.01 -9.39
C MET A 347 12.83 -13.36 -8.64
N VAL A 348 11.91 -14.29 -8.90
CA VAL A 348 11.96 -15.65 -8.33
C VAL A 348 13.21 -16.40 -8.82
N GLN A 349 13.53 -16.30 -10.11
CA GLN A 349 14.75 -16.88 -10.66
C GLN A 349 15.99 -16.31 -9.98
N TYR A 350 16.07 -14.98 -9.81
CA TYR A 350 17.17 -14.34 -9.08
C TYR A 350 17.38 -14.96 -7.68
N ALA A 351 16.31 -15.24 -6.95
CA ALA A 351 16.42 -15.86 -5.63
C ALA A 351 17.01 -17.29 -5.68
N GLN A 352 16.85 -18.00 -6.79
CA GLN A 352 17.18 -19.43 -6.95
C GLN A 352 18.43 -19.72 -7.77
N ILE A 353 18.97 -18.73 -8.52
CA ILE A 353 20.13 -18.97 -9.39
C ILE A 353 21.35 -19.48 -8.63
N ARG A 354 22.17 -20.26 -9.33
CA ARG A 354 23.48 -20.73 -8.85
C ARG A 354 24.62 -19.87 -9.38
N ASP A 355 24.35 -19.05 -10.39
CA ASP A 355 25.31 -18.15 -11.03
C ASP A 355 25.51 -16.85 -10.24
N CYS A 356 26.45 -16.03 -10.69
CA CYS A 356 26.74 -14.73 -10.12
C CYS A 356 25.50 -13.81 -10.05
N ARG A 357 25.13 -13.37 -8.85
CA ARG A 357 23.98 -12.50 -8.60
C ARG A 357 24.08 -11.17 -9.31
N ARG A 358 25.25 -10.53 -9.25
CA ARG A 358 25.50 -9.26 -9.91
C ARG A 358 25.33 -9.37 -11.42
N ALA A 359 25.98 -10.37 -12.04
CA ALA A 359 25.86 -10.59 -13.47
C ALA A 359 24.42 -10.87 -13.92
N TYR A 360 23.62 -11.55 -13.09
CA TYR A 360 22.20 -11.76 -13.38
C TYR A 360 21.41 -10.46 -13.40
N VAL A 361 21.57 -9.61 -12.37
CA VAL A 361 20.91 -8.31 -12.29
C VAL A 361 21.30 -7.40 -13.45
N LEU A 362 22.59 -7.29 -13.74
CA LEU A 362 23.09 -6.44 -14.83
C LEU A 362 22.56 -6.91 -16.19
N ARG A 363 22.61 -8.21 -16.48
CA ARG A 363 22.05 -8.77 -17.72
C ARG A 363 20.55 -8.49 -17.88
N TYR A 364 19.79 -8.53 -16.80
CA TYR A 364 18.37 -8.19 -16.83
C TYR A 364 18.14 -6.75 -17.31
N PHE A 365 19.01 -5.82 -16.95
CA PHE A 365 18.96 -4.41 -17.39
C PHE A 365 19.70 -4.16 -18.72
N GLY A 366 20.15 -5.22 -19.41
CA GLY A 366 20.87 -5.11 -20.68
C GLY A 366 22.35 -4.76 -20.55
N ASP A 367 22.90 -4.71 -19.33
CA ASP A 367 24.32 -4.49 -19.08
C ASP A 367 25.07 -5.82 -19.04
N THR A 368 26.01 -6.01 -19.98
CA THR A 368 26.84 -7.21 -20.11
C THR A 368 28.29 -6.99 -19.68
N SER A 369 28.56 -5.93 -18.95
CA SER A 369 29.91 -5.57 -18.49
C SER A 369 30.54 -6.62 -17.57
N VAL A 370 29.74 -7.29 -16.74
CA VAL A 370 30.18 -8.39 -15.87
C VAL A 370 29.93 -9.73 -16.55
N ARG A 371 31.01 -10.37 -17.03
CA ARG A 371 31.00 -11.72 -17.56
C ARG A 371 31.61 -12.67 -16.52
N GLY A 372 30.80 -13.60 -15.97
CA GLY A 372 31.28 -14.60 -15.00
C GLY A 372 31.15 -14.15 -13.55
N ALA A 373 32.16 -14.42 -12.73
CA ALA A 373 32.14 -14.14 -11.28
C ALA A 373 32.44 -12.68 -10.96
N CYS A 374 31.64 -12.04 -10.09
CA CYS A 374 31.90 -10.67 -9.63
C CYS A 374 32.85 -10.59 -8.42
N GLY A 375 33.17 -11.72 -7.79
CA GLY A 375 34.03 -11.79 -6.61
C GLY A 375 33.43 -11.22 -5.31
N ALA A 376 32.15 -10.82 -5.29
CA ALA A 376 31.57 -10.11 -4.16
C ALA A 376 30.18 -10.59 -3.71
N CYS A 377 29.51 -11.45 -4.47
CA CYS A 377 28.19 -11.99 -4.07
C CYS A 377 28.32 -13.37 -3.41
N ASP A 378 27.24 -13.82 -2.74
CA ASP A 378 27.18 -15.14 -2.07
C ASP A 378 27.46 -16.34 -3.00
N ARG A 379 27.37 -16.15 -4.32
CA ARG A 379 27.67 -17.19 -5.31
C ARG A 379 29.12 -17.17 -5.80
N CYS A 380 29.81 -16.06 -5.61
CA CYS A 380 31.19 -15.90 -6.05
C CYS A 380 32.19 -16.00 -4.90
N LEU A 381 31.76 -15.69 -3.67
CA LEU A 381 32.56 -15.91 -2.47
C LEU A 381 32.44 -17.37 -2.03
N PRO A 382 33.51 -17.98 -1.55
CA PRO A 382 33.41 -19.29 -0.91
C PRO A 382 32.49 -19.20 0.33
N PRO A 383 31.79 -20.30 0.66
CA PRO A 383 30.88 -20.35 1.82
C PRO A 383 31.59 -20.08 3.15
#